data_c3faf39cb97fa5fc979e7453f9be04ee
#
_entry.id   c3faf39cb97fa5fc979e7453f9be04ee
#
_cell.length_a   1.000
_cell.length_b   1.000
_cell.length_c   1.000
_cell.angle_alpha   90.00
_cell.angle_beta   90.00
_cell.angle_gamma   90.00
#
_symmetry.space_group_name_H-M   'P 1'
#
loop_
_entity.id
_entity.type
_entity.pdbx_description
1 polymer ?
#
loop_
_entity_poly.entity_id
_entity_poly.type
_entity_poly.pdbx_seq_one_letter_code
_entity_poly.pdbx_strand_id
1 'polypeptide(L)'
;MRRILLLIVASLLGFIALLQVAPPPSDVPEFGTTDVTLADGAVASPSVWYCPWVEAGDIVDSDVIVATEPDVDVNLTLLDPLANAEPTSVEFSLVGPSATALSTGNALRVGESPAIVEISNGPAATSSMQFADAFIAADDCVVSVPKIWYLTGGSTKTGTITRLRLFNPFADNAEVTVTAYSEFDLDLVAELDGLDVAGRSWTTIDFEPFLPFRDELALTVTTNKGLVIPALIRSDDRGEAWWPGVAPAETWEFPIVTVGQLEPFIAVMSAGEDEIIVAVDIVTPDGTIRNAREVVINSSAPALIPLADLAAPPFGVRVRATSPIAASAIALVPDEDVEGGDAGDPDDTTSTTIDETTSTTEATEESFIAGLAGTVGLTRPSSSWLVPIDTIPDSETTLWIMNAGTETATVNYAQLGELEYTLSDVLEIPAESIVGLAVDAGIGVFGYSVESDRPVSVAWEISGERGVALVAGIPSQ
;
A
#
# COMPACT_ATOMS: atom_id res chain seq x y z
N MET A 1 51.33 46.61 -21.97
CA MET A 1 50.94 45.29 -22.59
C MET A 1 51.35 44.09 -21.73
N ARG A 2 52.58 43.93 -21.26
CA ARG A 2 53.04 42.73 -20.52
C ARG A 2 52.27 42.46 -19.19
N ARG A 3 51.83 43.49 -18.45
CA ARG A 3 51.05 43.29 -17.21
C ARG A 3 49.58 42.87 -17.43
N ILE A 4 48.98 43.29 -18.54
CA ILE A 4 47.62 42.88 -18.92
C ILE A 4 47.58 41.41 -19.38
N LEU A 5 48.59 41.01 -20.10
CA LEU A 5 48.75 39.59 -20.56
C LEU A 5 48.92 38.63 -19.37
N LEU A 6 49.67 39.04 -18.32
CA LEU A 6 49.86 38.24 -17.12
C LEU A 6 48.55 38.11 -16.29
N LEU A 7 47.72 39.14 -16.24
CA LEU A 7 46.43 39.08 -15.58
C LEU A 7 45.43 38.16 -16.33
N ILE A 8 45.41 38.20 -17.64
CA ILE A 8 44.57 37.33 -18.46
C ILE A 8 44.97 35.86 -18.30
N VAL A 9 46.28 35.55 -18.31
CA VAL A 9 46.77 34.20 -18.11
C VAL A 9 46.50 33.69 -16.69
N ALA A 10 46.65 34.51 -15.67
CA ALA A 10 46.33 34.16 -14.29
C ALA A 10 44.83 33.88 -14.10
N SER A 11 43.95 34.68 -14.72
CA SER A 11 42.50 34.47 -14.71
C SER A 11 42.09 33.18 -15.43
N LEU A 12 42.73 32.89 -16.58
CA LEU A 12 42.45 31.67 -17.35
C LEU A 12 42.89 30.41 -16.59
N LEU A 13 44.06 30.45 -15.94
CA LEU A 13 44.52 29.34 -15.10
C LEU A 13 43.67 29.14 -13.85
N GLY A 14 43.17 30.21 -13.25
CA GLY A 14 42.22 30.12 -12.13
C GLY A 14 40.89 29.52 -12.57
N PHE A 15 40.39 29.83 -13.76
CA PHE A 15 39.16 29.30 -14.30
C PHE A 15 39.29 27.80 -14.66
N ILE A 16 40.43 27.39 -15.22
CA ILE A 16 40.73 25.96 -15.52
C ILE A 16 40.85 25.16 -14.22
N ALA A 17 41.44 25.73 -13.15
CA ALA A 17 41.53 25.07 -11.87
C ALA A 17 40.15 24.89 -11.19
N LEU A 18 39.21 25.81 -11.39
CA LEU A 18 37.82 25.72 -10.93
C LEU A 18 37.03 24.65 -11.71
N LEU A 19 37.36 24.42 -12.99
CA LEU A 19 36.70 23.39 -13.81
C LEU A 19 37.25 21.97 -13.56
N GLN A 20 38.38 21.84 -12.84
CA GLN A 20 38.99 20.56 -12.49
C GLN A 20 38.70 20.10 -11.05
N VAL A 21 37.86 20.81 -10.28
CA VAL A 21 37.32 20.25 -9.04
C VAL A 21 36.30 19.23 -9.48
N ALA A 22 36.75 17.98 -9.64
CA ALA A 22 35.82 16.86 -9.74
C ALA A 22 34.86 16.96 -8.55
N PRO A 23 33.55 16.80 -8.75
CA PRO A 23 32.65 16.68 -7.61
C PRO A 23 33.20 15.57 -6.71
N PRO A 24 33.14 15.72 -5.40
CA PRO A 24 33.52 14.64 -4.51
C PRO A 24 32.77 13.39 -5.02
N PRO A 25 33.43 12.21 -5.00
CA PRO A 25 32.73 10.98 -5.31
C PRO A 25 31.50 10.99 -4.41
N SER A 26 30.32 10.99 -5.02
CA SER A 26 29.12 10.71 -4.29
C SER A 26 29.30 9.29 -3.77
N ASP A 27 29.68 9.15 -2.50
CA ASP A 27 29.48 7.94 -1.74
C ASP A 27 27.96 7.73 -1.60
N VAL A 28 27.28 7.53 -2.73
CA VAL A 28 26.03 6.82 -2.75
C VAL A 28 26.48 5.39 -2.45
N PRO A 29 26.15 4.82 -1.27
CA PRO A 29 26.38 3.41 -1.08
C PRO A 29 25.65 2.73 -2.23
N GLU A 30 26.38 2.11 -3.17
CA GLU A 30 25.82 1.07 -4.00
C GLU A 30 25.22 0.08 -3.02
N PHE A 31 23.91 0.13 -2.87
CA PHE A 31 23.17 -0.99 -2.34
C PHE A 31 23.40 -2.12 -3.34
N GLY A 32 24.47 -2.88 -3.07
CA GLY A 32 24.70 -4.12 -3.78
C GLY A 32 23.42 -4.91 -3.61
N THR A 33 22.76 -5.20 -4.71
CA THR A 33 21.92 -6.37 -4.82
C THR A 33 22.85 -7.54 -4.51
N THR A 34 22.99 -7.84 -3.22
CA THR A 34 23.52 -9.12 -2.81
C THR A 34 22.44 -10.10 -3.25
N ASP A 35 22.65 -10.70 -4.43
CA ASP A 35 22.12 -12.03 -4.69
C ASP A 35 22.73 -12.90 -3.59
N VAL A 36 22.02 -12.99 -2.47
CA VAL A 36 22.28 -13.99 -1.46
C VAL A 36 21.73 -15.29 -2.05
N THR A 37 22.55 -15.93 -2.87
CA THR A 37 22.42 -17.36 -3.11
C THR A 37 22.65 -18.02 -1.76
N LEU A 38 21.56 -18.35 -1.06
CA LEU A 38 21.62 -19.19 0.13
C LEU A 38 22.28 -20.49 -0.30
N ALA A 39 23.46 -20.76 0.24
CA ALA A 39 24.08 -22.06 0.10
C ALA A 39 23.15 -23.08 0.78
N ASP A 40 22.91 -24.21 0.11
CA ASP A 40 22.20 -25.37 0.66
C ASP A 40 22.70 -25.62 2.10
N GLY A 41 21.82 -25.41 3.10
CA GLY A 41 22.14 -25.58 4.52
C GLY A 41 22.37 -24.28 5.31
N ALA A 42 22.20 -23.09 4.73
CA ALA A 42 22.19 -21.85 5.49
C ALA A 42 20.93 -21.80 6.38
N VAL A 43 21.14 -21.69 7.70
CA VAL A 43 20.06 -21.35 8.62
C VAL A 43 19.48 -20.03 8.17
N ALA A 44 18.19 -20.00 7.86
CA ALA A 44 17.51 -18.78 7.46
C ALA A 44 17.77 -17.70 8.52
N SER A 45 18.27 -16.55 8.09
CA SER A 45 18.44 -15.42 9.02
C SER A 45 17.06 -15.02 9.57
N PRO A 46 16.95 -14.72 10.86
CA PRO A 46 15.70 -14.22 11.39
C PRO A 46 15.23 -13.00 10.59
N SER A 47 13.99 -12.99 10.17
CA SER A 47 13.35 -11.85 9.53
C SER A 47 12.56 -11.06 10.56
N VAL A 48 12.54 -9.73 10.41
CA VAL A 48 11.75 -8.83 11.26
C VAL A 48 10.80 -8.06 10.38
N TRP A 49 9.52 -8.19 10.70
CA TRP A 49 8.43 -7.50 10.03
C TRP A 49 7.91 -6.38 10.91
N TYR A 50 7.54 -5.28 10.30
CA TYR A 50 7.05 -4.09 10.98
C TYR A 50 5.66 -3.78 10.43
N CYS A 51 4.66 -3.86 11.30
CA CYS A 51 3.27 -3.51 10.98
C CYS A 51 2.99 -2.13 11.61
N PRO A 52 3.04 -1.07 10.83
CA PRO A 52 2.98 0.30 11.36
C PRO A 52 1.58 0.67 11.86
N TRP A 53 0.56 -0.04 11.39
CA TRP A 53 -0.82 0.24 11.76
C TRP A 53 -1.50 -1.00 12.31
N VAL A 54 -1.72 -1.01 13.61
CA VAL A 54 -2.48 -2.01 14.36
C VAL A 54 -3.26 -1.24 15.43
N GLU A 55 -4.50 -1.59 15.65
CA GLU A 55 -5.37 -0.93 16.62
C GLU A 55 -6.23 -1.96 17.34
N ALA A 56 -6.58 -1.70 18.59
CA ALA A 56 -7.55 -2.46 19.35
C ALA A 56 -8.42 -1.54 20.19
N GLY A 57 -9.71 -1.84 20.25
CA GLY A 57 -10.66 -1.01 21.00
C GLY A 57 -12.04 -1.65 21.08
N ASP A 58 -12.99 -0.89 21.59
CA ASP A 58 -14.38 -1.36 21.71
C ASP A 58 -15.09 -1.48 20.35
N ILE A 59 -14.58 -0.79 19.32
CA ILE A 59 -15.20 -0.69 17.99
C ILE A 59 -14.25 -1.10 16.84
N VAL A 60 -12.97 -1.23 17.10
CA VAL A 60 -11.94 -1.64 16.11
C VAL A 60 -11.17 -2.79 16.71
N ASP A 61 -10.95 -3.82 15.93
CA ASP A 61 -10.02 -4.91 16.23
C ASP A 61 -9.01 -5.07 15.08
N SER A 62 -7.88 -5.66 15.38
CA SER A 62 -6.86 -5.94 14.37
C SER A 62 -6.30 -7.32 14.56
N ASP A 63 -5.99 -7.94 13.44
CA ASP A 63 -5.27 -9.19 13.37
C ASP A 63 -3.91 -8.99 12.69
N VAL A 64 -2.87 -9.57 13.29
CA VAL A 64 -1.57 -9.75 12.65
C VAL A 64 -1.53 -11.18 12.14
N ILE A 65 -1.41 -11.33 10.84
CA ILE A 65 -1.53 -12.61 10.15
C ILE A 65 -0.12 -13.06 9.77
N VAL A 66 0.22 -14.31 10.08
CA VAL A 66 1.51 -14.91 9.71
C VAL A 66 1.25 -16.17 8.91
N ALA A 67 1.83 -16.25 7.71
CA ALA A 67 1.78 -17.42 6.83
C ALA A 67 3.19 -17.97 6.60
N THR A 68 3.35 -19.28 6.65
CA THR A 68 4.64 -19.96 6.49
C THR A 68 4.49 -21.32 5.82
N GLU A 69 5.52 -21.75 5.08
CA GLU A 69 5.65 -23.14 4.59
C GLU A 69 6.44 -24.03 5.52
N PRO A 70 7.63 -23.61 6.07
CA PRO A 70 8.36 -24.40 7.04
C PRO A 70 7.88 -24.15 8.48
N ASP A 71 8.39 -24.94 9.41
CA ASP A 71 8.26 -24.65 10.84
C ASP A 71 9.00 -23.36 11.19
N VAL A 72 8.34 -22.45 11.90
CA VAL A 72 8.93 -21.16 12.35
C VAL A 72 8.59 -20.87 13.80
N ASP A 73 9.48 -20.12 14.47
CA ASP A 73 9.20 -19.50 15.75
C ASP A 73 8.90 -18.01 15.54
N VAL A 74 7.84 -17.52 16.13
CA VAL A 74 7.34 -16.16 16.00
C VAL A 74 7.32 -15.48 17.35
N ASN A 75 7.85 -14.26 17.41
CA ASN A 75 7.73 -13.36 18.55
C ASN A 75 7.03 -12.07 18.08
N LEU A 76 5.76 -11.91 18.45
CA LEU A 76 4.99 -10.71 18.21
C LEU A 76 5.15 -9.76 19.39
N THR A 77 5.65 -8.56 19.14
CA THR A 77 5.76 -7.48 20.13
C THR A 77 4.84 -6.33 19.73
N LEU A 78 3.88 -6.02 20.60
CA LEU A 78 2.98 -4.88 20.49
C LEU A 78 3.50 -3.74 21.38
N LEU A 79 3.64 -2.54 20.82
CA LEU A 79 4.05 -1.37 21.58
C LEU A 79 2.86 -0.80 22.34
N ASP A 80 3.03 -0.50 23.62
CA ASP A 80 1.94 0.09 24.42
C ASP A 80 1.80 1.60 24.13
N PRO A 81 0.59 2.12 23.89
CA PRO A 81 0.35 3.54 23.67
C PRO A 81 0.68 4.43 24.88
N LEU A 82 0.76 3.85 26.07
CA LEU A 82 1.18 4.59 27.25
C LEU A 82 2.71 4.73 27.28
N ALA A 83 3.20 5.95 27.18
CA ALA A 83 4.62 6.25 27.29
C ALA A 83 5.21 5.62 28.57
N ASN A 84 6.23 4.79 28.41
CA ASN A 84 6.91 4.01 29.45
C ASN A 84 6.20 2.72 29.94
N ALA A 85 5.14 2.25 29.31
CA ALA A 85 4.65 0.91 29.54
C ALA A 85 5.60 -0.12 28.87
N GLU A 86 5.72 -1.30 29.47
CA GLU A 86 6.47 -2.38 28.84
C GLU A 86 5.66 -2.91 27.65
N PRO A 87 6.30 -3.15 26.49
CA PRO A 87 5.61 -3.75 25.35
C PRO A 87 5.07 -5.13 25.71
N THR A 88 3.95 -5.50 25.11
CA THR A 88 3.39 -6.84 25.24
C THR A 88 4.01 -7.74 24.19
N SER A 89 4.64 -8.84 24.60
CA SER A 89 5.19 -9.83 23.68
C SER A 89 4.49 -11.18 23.82
N VAL A 90 4.23 -11.80 22.66
CA VAL A 90 3.64 -13.15 22.56
C VAL A 90 4.57 -14.01 21.71
N GLU A 91 5.03 -15.12 22.29
CA GLU A 91 5.88 -16.09 21.60
C GLU A 91 5.08 -17.35 21.28
N PHE A 92 5.20 -17.86 20.07
CA PHE A 92 4.59 -19.11 19.65
C PHE A 92 5.36 -19.74 18.50
N SER A 93 5.13 -21.03 18.24
CA SER A 93 5.71 -21.76 17.10
C SER A 93 4.59 -22.17 16.15
N LEU A 94 4.81 -21.97 14.86
CA LEU A 94 3.96 -22.45 13.78
C LEU A 94 4.60 -23.68 13.15
N VAL A 95 3.81 -24.72 13.00
CA VAL A 95 4.21 -25.92 12.25
C VAL A 95 3.73 -25.72 10.81
N GLY A 96 4.68 -25.61 9.89
CA GLY A 96 4.35 -25.38 8.48
C GLY A 96 3.96 -26.66 7.72
N PRO A 97 3.24 -26.53 6.60
CA PRO A 97 2.68 -25.29 6.08
C PRO A 97 1.44 -24.84 6.85
N SER A 98 1.43 -23.58 7.29
CA SER A 98 0.31 -23.04 8.07
C SER A 98 0.18 -21.52 7.95
N ALA A 99 -0.98 -21.00 8.31
CA ALA A 99 -1.20 -19.59 8.55
C ALA A 99 -2.05 -19.40 9.81
N THR A 100 -1.79 -18.31 10.54
CA THR A 100 -2.53 -17.98 11.76
C THR A 100 -2.73 -16.48 11.87
N ALA A 101 -3.86 -16.07 12.47
CA ALA A 101 -4.08 -14.69 12.89
C ALA A 101 -3.93 -14.57 14.40
N LEU A 102 -3.31 -13.49 14.79
CA LEU A 102 -3.12 -13.10 16.17
C LEU A 102 -3.97 -11.86 16.43
N SER A 103 -5.13 -12.07 17.04
CA SER A 103 -6.00 -10.97 17.42
C SER A 103 -5.35 -10.12 18.49
N THR A 104 -5.18 -8.85 18.16
CA THR A 104 -4.56 -7.87 19.06
C THR A 104 -5.51 -7.40 20.14
N GLY A 105 -6.82 -7.50 19.94
CA GLY A 105 -7.85 -7.18 20.93
C GLY A 105 -7.74 -7.96 22.22
N ASN A 106 -7.15 -9.16 22.16
CA ASN A 106 -6.86 -9.96 23.35
C ASN A 106 -5.57 -9.56 24.07
N ALA A 107 -4.65 -8.90 23.37
CA ALA A 107 -3.32 -8.54 23.85
C ALA A 107 -3.20 -7.06 24.25
N LEU A 108 -3.88 -6.17 23.52
CA LEU A 108 -3.92 -4.73 23.77
C LEU A 108 -5.09 -4.35 24.65
N ARG A 109 -4.90 -3.31 25.43
CA ARG A 109 -5.97 -2.78 26.26
C ARG A 109 -6.97 -1.99 25.44
N VAL A 110 -6.54 -0.95 24.79
CA VAL A 110 -7.29 -0.10 23.85
C VAL A 110 -6.29 0.87 23.24
N GLY A 111 -6.37 1.11 21.95
CA GLY A 111 -5.64 2.16 21.23
C GLY A 111 -4.80 1.64 20.10
N GLU A 112 -4.12 2.55 19.46
CA GLU A 112 -3.19 2.31 18.39
C GLU A 112 -1.91 1.68 18.93
N SER A 113 -1.40 0.64 18.26
CA SER A 113 -0.19 -0.05 18.66
C SER A 113 0.51 -0.68 17.46
N PRO A 114 1.55 -0.05 16.91
CA PRO A 114 2.38 -0.71 15.91
C PRO A 114 2.97 -2.01 16.45
N ALA A 115 3.13 -2.98 15.55
CA ALA A 115 3.62 -4.30 15.89
C ALA A 115 4.99 -4.58 15.27
N ILE A 116 5.80 -5.38 15.97
CA ILE A 116 7.05 -5.95 15.49
C ILE A 116 6.89 -7.47 15.52
N VAL A 117 7.11 -8.13 14.40
CA VAL A 117 7.03 -9.59 14.27
C VAL A 117 8.41 -10.12 13.92
N GLU A 118 9.05 -10.79 14.87
CA GLU A 118 10.34 -11.43 14.69
C GLU A 118 10.13 -12.91 14.37
N ILE A 119 10.63 -13.36 13.21
CA ILE A 119 10.47 -14.72 12.72
C ILE A 119 11.83 -15.37 12.61
N SER A 120 11.96 -16.58 13.16
CA SER A 120 13.16 -17.39 13.09
C SER A 120 12.85 -18.81 12.60
N ASN A 121 13.90 -19.50 12.15
CA ASN A 121 13.89 -20.87 11.64
C ASN A 121 13.32 -21.10 10.24
N GLY A 122 12.78 -20.07 9.58
CA GLY A 122 12.30 -20.20 8.21
C GLY A 122 11.73 -18.91 7.64
N PRO A 123 11.43 -18.86 6.33
CA PRO A 123 10.70 -17.75 5.71
C PRO A 123 9.23 -17.76 6.12
N ALA A 124 8.68 -16.58 6.32
CA ALA A 124 7.26 -16.35 6.50
C ALA A 124 6.85 -14.99 5.95
N ALA A 125 5.58 -14.82 5.68
CA ALA A 125 4.96 -13.57 5.26
C ALA A 125 4.05 -13.05 6.38
N THR A 126 3.96 -11.72 6.52
CA THR A 126 3.14 -11.09 7.55
C THR A 126 2.38 -9.91 6.98
N SER A 127 1.08 -9.88 7.22
CA SER A 127 0.20 -8.75 6.96
C SER A 127 -0.52 -8.33 8.24
N SER A 128 -1.18 -7.18 8.23
CA SER A 128 -2.11 -6.80 9.29
C SER A 128 -3.41 -6.32 8.69
N MET A 129 -4.51 -6.67 9.36
CA MET A 129 -5.85 -6.29 9.00
C MET A 129 -6.55 -5.66 10.19
N GLN A 130 -7.25 -4.58 9.93
CA GLN A 130 -8.17 -3.93 10.86
C GLN A 130 -9.59 -4.08 10.36
N PHE A 131 -10.49 -4.25 11.28
CA PHE A 131 -11.91 -4.31 10.97
C PHE A 131 -12.75 -3.69 12.07
N ALA A 132 -13.81 -3.04 11.63
CA ALA A 132 -14.84 -2.45 12.47
C ALA A 132 -16.21 -2.74 11.85
N ASP A 133 -17.26 -2.20 12.45
CA ASP A 133 -18.61 -2.33 11.87
C ASP A 133 -18.75 -1.60 10.52
N ALA A 134 -17.89 -0.61 10.25
CA ALA A 134 -18.01 0.30 9.12
C ALA A 134 -16.79 0.27 8.14
N PHE A 135 -15.75 -0.48 8.43
CA PHE A 135 -14.61 -0.59 7.51
C PHE A 135 -13.81 -1.89 7.68
N ILE A 136 -13.09 -2.23 6.63
CA ILE A 136 -12.00 -3.21 6.60
C ILE A 136 -10.80 -2.49 6.00
N ALA A 137 -9.64 -2.55 6.66
CA ALA A 137 -8.40 -1.98 6.16
C ALA A 137 -7.26 -2.97 6.39
N ALA A 138 -6.51 -3.30 5.35
CA ALA A 138 -5.43 -4.26 5.44
C ALA A 138 -4.28 -3.87 4.49
N ASP A 139 -3.05 -4.19 4.88
CA ASP A 139 -1.89 -4.19 3.99
C ASP A 139 -0.75 -5.04 4.58
N ASP A 140 0.30 -5.24 3.80
CA ASP A 140 1.45 -6.02 4.21
C ASP A 140 2.31 -5.27 5.23
N CYS A 141 2.86 -6.01 6.17
CA CYS A 141 3.92 -5.50 7.02
C CYS A 141 5.22 -5.40 6.23
N VAL A 142 6.12 -4.49 6.59
CA VAL A 142 7.35 -4.23 5.85
C VAL A 142 8.58 -4.87 6.50
N VAL A 143 9.52 -5.36 5.70
CA VAL A 143 10.79 -5.94 6.17
C VAL A 143 11.99 -5.04 5.92
N SER A 144 11.85 -4.10 4.99
CA SER A 144 12.94 -3.20 4.58
C SER A 144 12.67 -1.80 5.08
N VAL A 145 13.68 -1.14 5.66
CA VAL A 145 13.52 0.20 6.23
C VAL A 145 14.53 1.15 5.57
N PRO A 146 14.22 1.69 4.38
CA PRO A 146 15.07 2.69 3.72
C PRO A 146 15.02 4.02 4.48
N LYS A 147 15.95 4.93 4.15
CA LYS A 147 15.98 6.29 4.75
C LYS A 147 15.01 7.26 4.11
N ILE A 148 14.55 6.96 2.92
CA ILE A 148 13.62 7.81 2.16
C ILE A 148 12.46 6.93 1.73
N TRP A 149 11.27 7.41 2.05
CA TRP A 149 10.02 6.77 1.72
C TRP A 149 9.14 7.71 0.92
N TYR A 150 8.34 7.16 0.05
CA TYR A 150 7.35 7.86 -0.74
C TYR A 150 5.96 7.28 -0.46
N LEU A 151 4.98 8.16 -0.29
CA LEU A 151 3.59 7.79 -0.04
C LEU A 151 2.71 8.62 -0.97
N THR A 152 1.78 7.98 -1.64
CA THR A 152 0.87 8.61 -2.61
C THR A 152 -0.59 8.32 -2.22
N GLY A 153 -1.52 9.09 -2.73
CA GLY A 153 -2.95 8.81 -2.59
C GLY A 153 -3.64 9.43 -1.39
N GLY A 154 -2.96 10.31 -0.65
CA GLY A 154 -3.60 11.15 0.36
C GLY A 154 -4.54 12.19 -0.25
N SER A 155 -5.44 12.74 0.57
CA SER A 155 -6.31 13.87 0.25
C SER A 155 -6.78 14.51 1.55
N THR A 156 -6.97 15.82 1.52
CA THR A 156 -7.60 16.58 2.62
C THR A 156 -8.79 17.39 2.09
N LYS A 157 -9.41 16.92 1.00
CA LYS A 157 -10.67 17.50 0.52
C LYS A 157 -11.74 17.38 1.61
N THR A 158 -12.77 18.20 1.54
CA THR A 158 -13.85 18.17 2.53
C THR A 158 -14.41 16.75 2.71
N GLY A 159 -14.46 16.27 3.96
CA GLY A 159 -14.93 14.93 4.30
C GLY A 159 -13.87 13.83 4.22
N THR A 160 -12.63 14.15 3.79
CA THR A 160 -11.52 13.20 3.76
C THR A 160 -10.44 13.61 4.77
N ILE A 161 -9.94 12.65 5.52
CA ILE A 161 -8.86 12.83 6.49
C ILE A 161 -7.66 12.03 6.00
N THR A 162 -6.49 12.66 5.95
CA THR A 162 -5.21 12.00 5.72
C THR A 162 -4.33 12.15 6.95
N ARG A 163 -3.86 11.02 7.46
CA ARG A 163 -2.92 10.93 8.57
C ARG A 163 -1.65 10.19 8.14
N LEU A 164 -0.52 10.59 8.68
CA LEU A 164 0.75 9.91 8.53
C LEU A 164 1.17 9.36 9.88
N ARG A 165 1.38 8.06 9.95
CA ARG A 165 2.04 7.43 11.08
C ARG A 165 3.53 7.32 10.81
N LEU A 166 4.35 7.74 11.75
CA LEU A 166 5.80 7.55 11.78
C LEU A 166 6.11 6.56 12.91
N PHE A 167 6.41 5.34 12.57
CA PHE A 167 6.72 4.27 13.51
C PHE A 167 8.23 4.09 13.64
N ASN A 168 8.78 4.24 14.85
CA ASN A 168 10.17 3.96 15.17
C ASN A 168 10.27 2.70 16.06
N PRO A 169 10.50 1.52 15.47
CA PRO A 169 10.64 0.26 16.24
C PRO A 169 12.00 0.13 16.94
N PHE A 170 12.96 1.00 16.61
CA PHE A 170 14.34 0.92 17.10
C PHE A 170 14.50 1.58 18.47
N ALA A 171 15.60 1.27 19.17
CA ALA A 171 15.85 1.81 20.50
C ALA A 171 16.24 3.30 20.51
N ASP A 172 16.89 3.77 19.44
CA ASP A 172 17.35 5.15 19.32
C ASP A 172 16.27 6.06 18.73
N ASN A 173 16.27 7.32 19.15
CA ASN A 173 15.38 8.33 18.54
C ASN A 173 15.72 8.55 17.08
N ALA A 174 14.70 8.81 16.28
CA ALA A 174 14.82 9.21 14.88
C ALA A 174 14.47 10.68 14.72
N GLU A 175 15.14 11.36 13.77
CA GLU A 175 14.84 12.70 13.31
C GLU A 175 14.40 12.61 11.86
N VAL A 176 13.22 13.16 11.55
CA VAL A 176 12.52 12.95 10.29
C VAL A 176 12.07 14.29 9.69
N THR A 177 12.24 14.45 8.39
CA THR A 177 11.64 15.52 7.61
C THR A 177 10.56 14.95 6.72
N VAL A 178 9.35 15.49 6.80
CA VAL A 178 8.23 15.15 5.92
C VAL A 178 8.02 16.29 4.93
N THR A 179 8.13 15.97 3.65
CA THR A 179 7.85 16.92 2.57
C THR A 179 6.53 16.55 1.92
N ALA A 180 5.63 17.50 1.81
CA ALA A 180 4.32 17.32 1.22
C ALA A 180 4.24 17.92 -0.18
N TYR A 181 3.53 17.26 -1.08
CA TYR A 181 3.27 17.69 -2.45
C TYR A 181 1.77 17.53 -2.73
N SER A 182 1.20 18.48 -3.42
CA SER A 182 -0.20 18.47 -3.81
C SER A 182 -0.37 18.78 -5.29
N GLU A 183 -1.59 18.88 -5.75
CA GLU A 183 -1.93 19.38 -7.10
C GLU A 183 -1.40 20.79 -7.37
N PHE A 184 -0.98 21.51 -6.33
CA PHE A 184 -0.36 22.87 -6.41
C PHE A 184 1.18 22.82 -6.36
N ASP A 185 1.81 21.63 -6.44
CA ASP A 185 3.25 21.39 -6.34
C ASP A 185 3.73 21.25 -4.87
N LEU A 186 4.94 21.67 -4.54
CA LEU A 186 5.54 21.55 -3.22
C LEU A 186 4.83 22.43 -2.18
N ASP A 187 4.28 21.81 -1.14
CA ASP A 187 3.71 22.47 0.02
C ASP A 187 4.77 22.58 1.15
N LEU A 188 5.19 23.79 1.47
CA LEU A 188 6.17 24.02 2.54
C LEU A 188 5.48 24.17 3.89
N VAL A 189 5.65 23.18 4.77
CA VAL A 189 5.14 23.17 6.14
C VAL A 189 6.32 23.05 7.10
N ALA A 190 6.64 24.15 7.77
CA ALA A 190 7.82 24.23 8.63
C ALA A 190 7.76 23.27 9.85
N GLU A 191 6.56 22.96 10.30
CA GLU A 191 6.29 22.05 11.42
C GLU A 191 6.62 20.59 11.10
N LEU A 192 6.78 20.25 9.81
CA LEU A 192 7.09 18.91 9.33
C LEU A 192 8.60 18.68 9.12
N ASP A 193 9.43 19.68 9.41
CA ASP A 193 10.87 19.58 9.32
C ASP A 193 11.50 19.26 10.69
N GLY A 194 12.37 18.27 10.74
CA GLY A 194 13.10 17.91 11.96
C GLY A 194 12.23 17.32 13.07
N LEU A 195 11.24 16.52 12.72
CA LEU A 195 10.37 15.83 13.68
C LEU A 195 11.14 14.79 14.47
N ASP A 196 11.07 14.84 15.80
CA ASP A 196 11.62 13.82 16.67
C ASP A 196 10.62 12.69 16.92
N VAL A 197 11.01 11.46 16.58
CA VAL A 197 10.26 10.24 16.90
C VAL A 197 11.06 9.42 17.89
N ALA A 198 10.57 9.29 19.12
CA ALA A 198 11.25 8.57 20.19
C ALA A 198 11.47 7.10 19.81
N GLY A 199 12.53 6.50 20.34
CA GLY A 199 12.79 5.07 20.15
C GLY A 199 11.69 4.20 20.75
N ARG A 200 11.31 3.13 20.05
CA ARG A 200 10.18 2.22 20.40
C ARG A 200 8.88 2.96 20.62
N SER A 201 8.56 3.82 19.68
CA SER A 201 7.39 4.71 19.75
C SER A 201 6.89 5.04 18.35
N TRP A 202 5.81 5.79 18.29
CA TRP A 202 5.27 6.32 17.05
C TRP A 202 4.68 7.70 17.26
N THR A 203 4.46 8.40 16.16
CA THR A 203 3.76 9.68 16.11
C THR A 203 2.79 9.64 14.94
N THR A 204 1.57 10.12 15.14
CA THR A 204 0.57 10.29 14.08
C THR A 204 0.39 11.78 13.80
N ILE A 205 0.47 12.18 12.54
CA ILE A 205 0.34 13.55 12.04
C ILE A 205 -0.95 13.62 11.23
N ASP A 206 -1.82 14.54 11.60
CA ASP A 206 -3.01 14.89 10.83
C ASP A 206 -2.65 16.02 9.87
N PHE A 207 -2.97 15.87 8.57
CA PHE A 207 -2.63 16.86 7.55
C PHE A 207 -3.67 17.97 7.36
N GLU A 208 -4.91 17.79 7.76
CA GLU A 208 -5.97 18.78 7.57
C GLU A 208 -5.62 20.15 8.17
N PRO A 209 -5.02 20.26 9.39
CA PRO A 209 -4.65 21.55 9.97
C PRO A 209 -3.53 22.29 9.22
N PHE A 210 -2.67 21.54 8.50
CA PHE A 210 -1.52 22.11 7.79
C PHE A 210 -1.83 22.39 6.32
N LEU A 211 -2.55 21.49 5.68
CA LEU A 211 -2.81 21.46 4.25
C LEU A 211 -4.30 21.18 3.96
N PRO A 212 -5.20 22.10 4.34
CA PRO A 212 -6.64 21.91 4.09
C PRO A 212 -6.96 21.97 2.60
N PHE A 213 -7.98 21.22 2.17
CA PHE A 213 -8.56 21.27 0.82
C PHE A 213 -7.56 20.90 -0.29
N ARG A 214 -6.78 19.85 -0.09
CA ARG A 214 -5.98 19.23 -1.14
C ARG A 214 -6.73 18.04 -1.72
N ASP A 215 -6.94 18.05 -3.04
CA ASP A 215 -7.56 16.93 -3.74
C ASP A 215 -6.57 15.75 -3.82
N GLU A 216 -5.30 16.06 -4.06
CA GLU A 216 -4.21 15.11 -4.16
C GLU A 216 -3.09 15.47 -3.16
N LEU A 217 -2.65 14.48 -2.39
CA LEU A 217 -1.55 14.65 -1.46
C LEU A 217 -0.59 13.47 -1.57
N ALA A 218 0.67 13.78 -1.76
CA ALA A 218 1.76 12.82 -1.68
C ALA A 218 2.84 13.31 -0.71
N LEU A 219 3.57 12.38 -0.12
CA LEU A 219 4.56 12.68 0.91
C LEU A 219 5.89 12.01 0.58
N THR A 220 6.97 12.70 0.90
CA THR A 220 8.29 12.10 1.05
C THR A 220 8.71 12.18 2.50
N VAL A 221 9.07 11.05 3.08
CA VAL A 221 9.56 10.94 4.46
C VAL A 221 11.04 10.63 4.42
N THR A 222 11.88 11.60 4.84
CA THR A 222 13.33 11.46 4.87
C THR A 222 13.81 11.35 6.31
N THR A 223 14.54 10.29 6.62
CA THR A 223 15.12 10.12 7.95
C THR A 223 16.52 10.71 7.98
N ASN A 224 16.69 11.81 8.71
CA ASN A 224 17.96 12.50 8.90
C ASN A 224 18.85 11.76 9.88
N LYS A 225 18.23 11.15 10.93
CA LYS A 225 18.89 10.35 11.94
C LYS A 225 17.99 9.21 12.39
N GLY A 226 18.55 8.03 12.66
CA GLY A 226 17.78 6.84 12.99
C GLY A 226 17.05 6.28 11.78
N LEU A 227 15.95 5.59 12.00
CA LEU A 227 15.07 5.03 10.97
C LEU A 227 13.63 5.04 11.45
N VAL A 228 12.68 5.15 10.53
CA VAL A 228 11.24 5.06 10.78
C VAL A 228 10.54 4.28 9.66
N ILE A 229 9.41 3.71 9.97
CA ILE A 229 8.48 3.12 9.01
C ILE A 229 7.24 4.03 8.94
N PRO A 230 7.02 4.72 7.83
CA PRO A 230 5.83 5.52 7.64
C PRO A 230 4.69 4.69 7.06
N ALA A 231 3.45 5.00 7.48
CA ALA A 231 2.24 4.55 6.83
C ALA A 231 1.28 5.72 6.64
N LEU A 232 0.66 5.80 5.46
CA LEU A 232 -0.41 6.73 5.16
C LEU A 232 -1.74 6.07 5.52
N ILE A 233 -2.60 6.84 6.16
CA ILE A 233 -3.96 6.46 6.45
C ILE A 233 -4.88 7.48 5.79
N ARG A 234 -5.83 7.00 5.03
CA ARG A 234 -6.91 7.79 4.46
C ARG A 234 -8.24 7.29 4.98
N SER A 235 -9.08 8.18 5.46
CA SER A 235 -10.41 7.86 5.94
C SER A 235 -11.42 8.93 5.51
N ASP A 236 -12.66 8.51 5.34
CA ASP A 236 -13.82 9.36 5.13
C ASP A 236 -15.01 8.78 5.92
N ASP A 237 -16.22 9.29 5.69
CA ASP A 237 -17.44 8.81 6.35
C ASP A 237 -17.89 7.40 5.89
N ARG A 238 -17.21 6.81 4.90
CA ARG A 238 -17.55 5.52 4.28
C ARG A 238 -16.55 4.43 4.59
N GLY A 239 -15.33 4.77 5.04
CA GLY A 239 -14.32 3.79 5.36
C GLY A 239 -12.94 4.35 5.68
N GLU A 240 -12.04 3.44 5.96
CA GLU A 240 -10.62 3.72 6.18
C GLU A 240 -9.76 2.72 5.42
N ALA A 241 -8.66 3.20 4.86
CA ALA A 241 -7.62 2.39 4.28
C ALA A 241 -6.26 2.91 4.72
N TRP A 242 -5.27 2.03 4.80
CA TRP A 242 -3.91 2.40 5.09
C TRP A 242 -2.92 1.61 4.22
N TRP A 243 -1.78 2.17 3.97
CA TRP A 243 -0.67 1.52 3.27
C TRP A 243 0.67 2.08 3.69
N PRO A 244 1.74 1.26 3.68
CA PRO A 244 3.08 1.70 4.04
C PRO A 244 3.69 2.59 2.95
N GLY A 245 4.74 3.32 3.32
CA GLY A 245 5.59 3.98 2.36
C GLY A 245 6.38 2.98 1.50
N VAL A 246 6.78 3.42 0.31
CA VAL A 246 7.51 2.61 -0.66
C VAL A 246 8.82 3.26 -1.11
N ALA A 247 9.73 2.44 -1.63
CA ALA A 247 10.84 2.91 -2.45
C ALA A 247 10.36 3.06 -3.90
N PRO A 248 10.83 4.06 -4.65
CA PRO A 248 10.37 4.29 -6.02
C PRO A 248 10.89 3.22 -6.99
N ALA A 249 10.10 2.92 -8.03
CA ALA A 249 10.45 1.99 -9.10
C ALA A 249 9.92 2.48 -10.46
N GLU A 250 10.47 1.96 -11.56
CA GLU A 250 10.02 2.28 -12.92
C GLU A 250 8.80 1.47 -13.36
N THR A 251 8.51 0.36 -12.66
CA THR A 251 7.38 -0.51 -12.96
C THR A 251 6.69 -0.91 -11.68
N TRP A 252 5.35 -0.89 -11.72
CA TRP A 252 4.46 -1.31 -10.65
C TRP A 252 3.40 -2.23 -11.21
N GLU A 253 3.06 -3.26 -10.48
CA GLU A 253 1.99 -4.20 -10.81
C GLU A 253 0.97 -4.27 -9.68
N PHE A 254 -0.29 -4.14 -10.05
CA PHE A 254 -1.45 -4.25 -9.18
C PHE A 254 -2.33 -5.36 -9.75
N PRO A 255 -2.27 -6.59 -9.22
CA PRO A 255 -3.02 -7.71 -9.77
C PRO A 255 -4.53 -7.50 -9.79
N ILE A 256 -5.03 -6.65 -8.90
CA ILE A 256 -6.39 -6.16 -8.87
C ILE A 256 -6.43 -4.72 -8.38
N VAL A 257 -7.32 -3.91 -8.93
CA VAL A 257 -7.59 -2.53 -8.50
C VAL A 257 -9.09 -2.25 -8.42
N THR A 258 -9.91 -3.19 -8.88
CA THR A 258 -11.37 -3.05 -8.89
C THR A 258 -11.97 -3.86 -7.76
N VAL A 259 -12.77 -3.22 -6.93
CA VAL A 259 -13.45 -3.82 -5.78
C VAL A 259 -14.89 -3.38 -5.77
N GLY A 260 -15.81 -4.32 -5.90
CA GLY A 260 -17.23 -4.01 -5.87
C GLY A 260 -17.62 -2.93 -6.88
N GLN A 261 -18.27 -1.88 -6.40
CA GLN A 261 -18.69 -0.72 -7.22
C GLN A 261 -17.81 0.52 -7.02
N LEU A 262 -16.65 0.37 -6.37
CA LEU A 262 -15.72 1.48 -6.16
C LEU A 262 -15.04 1.90 -7.46
N GLU A 263 -14.78 3.19 -7.61
CA GLU A 263 -14.00 3.73 -8.71
C GLU A 263 -12.50 3.54 -8.43
N PRO A 264 -11.79 2.82 -9.32
CA PRO A 264 -10.37 2.57 -9.16
C PRO A 264 -9.51 3.73 -9.70
N PHE A 265 -8.45 4.04 -8.97
CA PHE A 265 -7.43 5.02 -9.31
C PHE A 265 -6.04 4.46 -9.07
N ILE A 266 -5.06 4.96 -9.83
CA ILE A 266 -3.64 4.85 -9.48
C ILE A 266 -3.14 6.24 -9.08
N ALA A 267 -2.67 6.35 -7.84
CA ALA A 267 -1.98 7.53 -7.35
C ALA A 267 -0.47 7.37 -7.58
N VAL A 268 0.15 8.35 -8.21
CA VAL A 268 1.58 8.30 -8.56
C VAL A 268 2.27 9.60 -8.18
N MET A 269 3.58 9.51 -7.93
CA MET A 269 4.46 10.65 -7.67
C MET A 269 5.85 10.37 -8.26
N SER A 270 6.46 11.35 -8.93
CA SER A 270 7.84 11.27 -9.37
C SER A 270 8.80 11.30 -8.18
N ALA A 271 9.83 10.46 -8.20
CA ALA A 271 10.91 10.53 -7.22
C ALA A 271 12.02 11.52 -7.62
N GLY A 272 11.95 12.11 -8.81
CA GLY A 272 12.92 13.03 -9.37
C GLY A 272 12.35 14.42 -9.67
N GLU A 273 13.21 15.30 -10.17
CA GLU A 273 12.86 16.68 -10.53
C GLU A 273 12.46 16.84 -12.01
N ASP A 274 12.64 15.81 -12.82
CA ASP A 274 12.34 15.85 -14.25
C ASP A 274 10.88 15.48 -14.55
N GLU A 275 10.38 15.99 -15.68
CA GLU A 275 9.12 15.54 -16.28
C GLU A 275 9.22 14.06 -16.67
N ILE A 276 8.23 13.28 -16.31
CA ILE A 276 8.18 11.85 -16.60
C ILE A 276 6.88 11.48 -17.32
N ILE A 277 6.96 10.42 -18.12
CA ILE A 277 5.79 9.82 -18.76
C ILE A 277 5.43 8.55 -18.00
N VAL A 278 4.19 8.46 -17.59
CA VAL A 278 3.60 7.28 -16.93
C VAL A 278 2.60 6.66 -17.89
N ALA A 279 2.83 5.40 -18.25
CA ALA A 279 1.95 4.60 -19.09
C ALA A 279 1.25 3.53 -18.24
N VAL A 280 -0.05 3.42 -18.39
CA VAL A 280 -0.92 2.46 -17.70
C VAL A 280 -1.39 1.41 -18.69
N ASP A 281 -1.09 0.16 -18.41
CA ASP A 281 -1.62 -1.01 -19.11
C ASP A 281 -2.72 -1.64 -18.23
N ILE A 282 -3.86 -1.97 -18.82
CA ILE A 282 -4.95 -2.67 -18.13
C ILE A 282 -4.87 -4.16 -18.48
N VAL A 283 -4.83 -5.00 -17.47
CA VAL A 283 -4.76 -6.47 -17.62
C VAL A 283 -6.11 -7.05 -17.20
N THR A 284 -6.82 -7.64 -18.16
CA THR A 284 -8.13 -8.26 -17.97
C THR A 284 -8.05 -9.78 -18.10
N PRO A 285 -9.09 -10.54 -17.74
CA PRO A 285 -9.13 -11.99 -18.01
C PRO A 285 -8.97 -12.34 -19.48
N ASP A 286 -9.37 -11.43 -20.40
CA ASP A 286 -9.34 -11.65 -21.84
C ASP A 286 -8.04 -11.16 -22.52
N GLY A 287 -7.14 -10.50 -21.78
CA GLY A 287 -5.87 -9.97 -22.29
C GLY A 287 -5.56 -8.55 -21.82
N THR A 288 -4.47 -7.98 -22.33
CA THR A 288 -3.96 -6.67 -21.91
C THR A 288 -4.28 -5.56 -22.92
N ILE A 289 -4.84 -4.46 -22.43
CA ILE A 289 -4.96 -3.19 -23.15
C ILE A 289 -3.72 -2.37 -22.83
N ARG A 290 -2.76 -2.35 -23.76
CA ARG A 290 -1.48 -1.64 -23.57
C ARG A 290 -1.65 -0.15 -23.77
N ASN A 291 -0.95 0.66 -22.95
CA ASN A 291 -1.03 2.13 -22.96
C ASN A 291 -2.49 2.62 -22.99
N ALA A 292 -3.35 1.97 -22.18
CA ALA A 292 -4.74 2.36 -22.04
C ALA A 292 -4.87 3.83 -21.64
N ARG A 293 -3.91 4.31 -20.85
CA ARG A 293 -3.75 5.74 -20.52
C ARG A 293 -2.27 6.10 -20.43
N GLU A 294 -1.93 7.31 -20.86
CA GLU A 294 -0.61 7.91 -20.72
C GLU A 294 -0.76 9.29 -20.09
N VAL A 295 0.02 9.56 -19.06
CA VAL A 295 0.00 10.82 -18.31
C VAL A 295 1.41 11.37 -18.21
N VAL A 296 1.56 12.66 -18.41
CA VAL A 296 2.79 13.39 -18.17
C VAL A 296 2.72 13.99 -16.77
N ILE A 297 3.68 13.63 -15.93
CA ILE A 297 3.80 14.13 -14.55
C ILE A 297 4.97 15.11 -14.52
N ASN A 298 4.70 16.33 -14.14
CA ASN A 298 5.71 17.35 -13.88
C ASN A 298 6.33 17.07 -12.51
N SER A 299 7.62 17.31 -12.37
CA SER A 299 8.46 17.09 -11.19
C SER A 299 7.69 17.02 -9.86
N SER A 300 7.85 15.96 -9.10
CA SER A 300 7.34 15.80 -7.71
C SER A 300 5.82 15.98 -7.50
N ALA A 301 5.07 16.56 -8.43
CA ALA A 301 3.62 16.70 -8.31
C ALA A 301 2.96 15.32 -8.28
N PRO A 302 2.02 15.05 -7.35
CA PRO A 302 1.21 13.85 -7.40
C PRO A 302 0.26 13.89 -8.60
N ALA A 303 -0.17 12.72 -9.05
CA ALA A 303 -1.26 12.59 -10.00
C ALA A 303 -2.15 11.40 -9.64
N LEU A 304 -3.44 11.63 -9.66
CA LEU A 304 -4.47 10.60 -9.48
C LEU A 304 -5.03 10.22 -10.85
N ILE A 305 -4.74 9.00 -11.29
CA ILE A 305 -5.09 8.50 -12.63
C ILE A 305 -6.37 7.68 -12.53
N PRO A 306 -7.53 8.16 -13.03
CA PRO A 306 -8.78 7.41 -13.01
C PRO A 306 -8.73 6.26 -14.01
N LEU A 307 -9.34 5.11 -13.66
CA LEU A 307 -9.30 3.87 -14.42
C LEU A 307 -10.69 3.35 -14.83
N ALA A 308 -11.77 3.86 -14.25
CA ALA A 308 -13.12 3.32 -14.42
C ALA A 308 -13.60 3.27 -15.88
N ASP A 309 -13.14 4.19 -16.74
CA ASP A 309 -13.50 4.29 -18.15
C ASP A 309 -12.60 3.44 -19.07
N LEU A 310 -11.59 2.75 -18.56
CA LEU A 310 -10.60 2.04 -19.37
C LEU A 310 -10.98 0.59 -19.68
N ALA A 311 -11.63 -0.09 -18.76
CA ALA A 311 -12.12 -1.46 -18.94
C ALA A 311 -13.25 -1.78 -17.96
N ALA A 312 -14.02 -2.81 -18.27
CA ALA A 312 -14.99 -3.38 -17.33
C ALA A 312 -14.27 -4.23 -16.27
N PRO A 313 -14.68 -4.15 -14.99
CA PRO A 313 -14.16 -5.02 -13.94
C PRO A 313 -14.41 -6.52 -14.22
N PRO A 314 -13.56 -7.45 -13.69
CA PRO A 314 -12.35 -7.17 -12.92
C PRO A 314 -11.15 -6.90 -13.81
N PHE A 315 -10.22 -6.08 -13.35
CA PHE A 315 -8.93 -5.89 -14.01
C PHE A 315 -7.81 -5.51 -13.03
N GLY A 316 -6.60 -5.92 -13.38
CA GLY A 316 -5.35 -5.46 -12.79
C GLY A 316 -4.68 -4.39 -13.64
N VAL A 317 -3.62 -3.83 -13.11
CA VAL A 317 -2.88 -2.73 -13.75
C VAL A 317 -1.38 -2.97 -13.72
N ARG A 318 -0.71 -2.66 -14.85
CA ARG A 318 0.72 -2.44 -14.87
C ARG A 318 1.01 -0.98 -15.19
N VAL A 319 1.72 -0.32 -14.29
CA VAL A 319 2.21 1.06 -14.48
C VAL A 319 3.67 1.01 -14.88
N ARG A 320 4.03 1.73 -15.93
CA ARG A 320 5.41 1.89 -16.40
C ARG A 320 5.74 3.37 -16.50
N ALA A 321 6.91 3.76 -16.01
CA ALA A 321 7.36 5.14 -16.04
C ALA A 321 8.75 5.25 -16.68
N THR A 322 9.06 6.41 -17.23
CA THR A 322 10.38 6.70 -17.84
C THR A 322 11.48 6.96 -16.79
N SER A 323 11.10 7.12 -15.54
CA SER A 323 12.00 7.26 -14.39
C SER A 323 11.27 6.73 -13.14
N PRO A 324 11.98 6.43 -12.05
CA PRO A 324 11.35 5.86 -10.85
C PRO A 324 10.24 6.73 -10.26
N ILE A 325 9.12 6.10 -9.96
CA ILE A 325 7.93 6.67 -9.32
C ILE A 325 7.55 5.87 -8.07
N ALA A 326 6.85 6.49 -7.15
CA ALA A 326 6.01 5.79 -6.18
C ALA A 326 4.60 5.65 -6.74
N ALA A 327 3.95 4.51 -6.48
CA ALA A 327 2.58 4.27 -6.90
C ALA A 327 1.79 3.49 -5.85
N SER A 328 0.52 3.84 -5.68
CA SER A 328 -0.49 3.10 -4.91
C SER A 328 -1.80 3.00 -5.70
N ALA A 329 -2.53 1.91 -5.51
CA ALA A 329 -3.90 1.79 -5.98
C ALA A 329 -4.86 2.28 -4.90
N ILE A 330 -5.92 2.96 -5.30
CA ILE A 330 -6.98 3.45 -4.43
C ILE A 330 -8.30 3.17 -5.12
N ALA A 331 -9.27 2.68 -4.37
CA ALA A 331 -10.64 2.54 -4.82
C ALA A 331 -11.57 3.36 -3.92
N LEU A 332 -12.35 4.22 -4.51
CA LEU A 332 -13.21 5.20 -3.84
C LEU A 332 -14.67 4.99 -4.23
N VAL A 333 -15.58 5.30 -3.34
CA VAL A 333 -17.00 5.41 -3.73
C VAL A 333 -17.13 6.54 -4.74
N PRO A 334 -17.84 6.33 -5.87
CA PRO A 334 -18.11 7.37 -6.83
C PRO A 334 -18.70 8.61 -6.14
N ASP A 335 -18.20 9.79 -6.49
CA ASP A 335 -18.88 11.02 -6.09
C ASP A 335 -20.26 10.98 -6.77
N GLU A 336 -21.34 10.86 -5.98
CA GLU A 336 -22.68 11.05 -6.53
C GLU A 336 -22.65 12.42 -7.20
N ASP A 337 -22.81 12.46 -8.51
CA ASP A 337 -23.06 13.71 -9.23
C ASP A 337 -24.20 14.39 -8.45
N VAL A 338 -23.88 15.47 -7.77
CA VAL A 338 -24.89 16.40 -7.25
C VAL A 338 -25.60 16.89 -8.50
N GLU A 339 -26.55 16.08 -8.99
CA GLU A 339 -27.44 16.50 -10.07
C GLU A 339 -27.93 17.88 -9.65
N GLY A 340 -27.48 18.87 -10.43
CA GLY A 340 -27.63 20.27 -10.11
C GLY A 340 -29.04 20.51 -9.68
N GLY A 341 -29.21 20.74 -8.38
CA GLY A 341 -30.49 21.13 -7.84
C GLY A 341 -30.95 22.32 -8.68
N ASP A 342 -31.86 22.02 -9.59
CA ASP A 342 -32.54 23.01 -10.36
C ASP A 342 -33.02 24.06 -9.35
N ALA A 343 -32.44 25.24 -9.42
CA ALA A 343 -32.82 26.36 -8.57
C ALA A 343 -34.28 26.66 -8.94
N GLY A 344 -35.18 25.92 -8.33
CA GLY A 344 -36.60 26.02 -8.48
C GLY A 344 -37.01 27.46 -8.22
N ASP A 345 -37.49 28.07 -9.25
CA ASP A 345 -38.15 29.38 -9.27
C ASP A 345 -39.20 29.39 -8.14
N PRO A 346 -39.16 30.33 -7.17
CA PRO A 346 -40.01 30.28 -5.99
C PRO A 346 -41.46 30.71 -6.21
N ASP A 347 -41.99 30.60 -7.44
CA ASP A 347 -43.33 31.15 -7.75
C ASP A 347 -44.19 30.22 -8.63
N ASP A 348 -44.43 28.96 -8.20
CA ASP A 348 -45.54 28.19 -8.78
C ASP A 348 -46.29 27.38 -7.68
N THR A 349 -47.27 28.02 -7.10
CA THR A 349 -48.30 27.42 -6.24
C THR A 349 -49.34 26.73 -7.10
N THR A 350 -49.12 25.50 -7.54
CA THR A 350 -50.14 24.64 -8.10
C THR A 350 -50.41 23.44 -7.18
N SER A 351 -51.51 23.51 -6.50
CA SER A 351 -52.15 22.43 -5.76
C SER A 351 -52.48 21.27 -6.68
N THR A 352 -51.84 20.11 -6.52
CA THR A 352 -52.24 18.86 -7.16
C THR A 352 -52.58 17.80 -6.14
N THR A 353 -53.82 17.34 -6.24
CA THR A 353 -54.44 16.26 -5.48
C THR A 353 -53.71 14.95 -5.67
N ILE A 354 -53.33 14.32 -4.56
CA ILE A 354 -52.66 13.01 -4.54
C ILE A 354 -53.71 11.93 -4.75
N ASP A 355 -53.61 11.18 -5.84
CA ASP A 355 -54.31 9.92 -6.03
C ASP A 355 -53.36 8.79 -5.52
N GLU A 356 -53.72 8.18 -4.41
CA GLU A 356 -53.04 7.03 -3.85
C GLU A 356 -53.17 5.81 -4.77
N THR A 357 -52.17 5.51 -5.55
CA THR A 357 -52.05 4.19 -6.16
C THR A 357 -50.73 3.56 -5.61
N THR A 358 -50.89 2.74 -4.64
CA THR A 358 -49.85 1.92 -4.01
C THR A 358 -49.31 0.93 -5.06
N SER A 359 -48.21 1.25 -5.70
CA SER A 359 -47.39 0.29 -6.42
C SER A 359 -46.20 -0.01 -5.52
N THR A 360 -46.27 -1.06 -4.75
CA THR A 360 -45.12 -1.69 -4.06
C THR A 360 -44.27 -2.34 -5.14
N THR A 361 -43.37 -1.57 -5.73
CA THR A 361 -42.15 -2.13 -6.30
C THR A 361 -41.21 -2.36 -5.11
N GLU A 362 -40.98 -3.62 -4.74
CA GLU A 362 -39.85 -3.98 -3.92
C GLU A 362 -38.61 -3.48 -4.67
N ALA A 363 -38.11 -2.33 -4.28
CA ALA A 363 -36.74 -1.94 -4.59
C ALA A 363 -35.90 -3.02 -3.91
N THR A 364 -35.23 -3.83 -4.69
CA THR A 364 -34.07 -4.59 -4.25
C THR A 364 -33.16 -3.51 -3.64
N GLU A 365 -33.01 -3.47 -2.33
CA GLU A 365 -31.95 -2.68 -1.71
C GLU A 365 -30.66 -3.24 -2.29
N GLU A 366 -30.11 -2.57 -3.29
CA GLU A 366 -28.71 -2.76 -3.67
C GLU A 366 -27.91 -2.44 -2.40
N SER A 367 -27.36 -3.45 -1.77
CA SER A 367 -26.50 -3.28 -0.60
C SER A 367 -25.32 -2.42 -1.05
N PHE A 368 -25.33 -1.18 -0.65
CA PHE A 368 -24.24 -0.25 -0.89
C PHE A 368 -23.03 -0.82 -0.15
N ILE A 369 -22.01 -1.28 -0.89
CA ILE A 369 -20.71 -1.59 -0.31
C ILE A 369 -20.11 -0.25 0.06
N ALA A 370 -20.20 0.12 1.33
CA ALA A 370 -19.46 1.24 1.86
C ALA A 370 -17.98 0.87 1.84
N GLY A 371 -17.09 1.77 1.41
CA GLY A 371 -15.68 1.44 1.50
C GLY A 371 -14.74 2.41 0.82
N LEU A 372 -13.55 2.35 1.34
CA LEU A 372 -12.33 2.91 0.79
C LEU A 372 -11.32 1.77 0.81
N ALA A 373 -10.68 1.49 -0.30
CA ALA A 373 -9.56 0.56 -0.35
C ALA A 373 -8.30 1.24 -0.85
N GLY A 374 -7.14 0.79 -0.37
CA GLY A 374 -5.85 1.25 -0.84
C GLY A 374 -4.78 0.21 -0.58
N THR A 375 -3.79 0.13 -1.46
CA THR A 375 -2.63 -0.73 -1.32
C THR A 375 -1.45 -0.21 -2.12
N VAL A 376 -0.26 -0.63 -1.77
CA VAL A 376 0.94 -0.42 -2.57
C VAL A 376 1.06 -1.49 -3.66
N GLY A 377 1.66 -1.14 -4.80
CA GLY A 377 1.92 -2.08 -5.88
C GLY A 377 3.15 -2.94 -5.66
N LEU A 378 3.26 -3.97 -6.47
CA LEU A 378 4.43 -4.84 -6.57
C LEU A 378 5.41 -4.27 -7.59
N THR A 379 6.66 -4.16 -7.22
CA THR A 379 7.71 -3.67 -8.14
C THR A 379 8.30 -4.76 -9.01
N ARG A 380 8.09 -6.03 -8.66
CA ARG A 380 8.59 -7.20 -9.38
C ARG A 380 7.65 -8.39 -9.24
N PRO A 381 7.28 -9.04 -10.34
CA PRO A 381 6.64 -10.34 -10.28
C PRO A 381 7.62 -11.39 -9.74
N SER A 382 7.10 -12.43 -9.09
CA SER A 382 7.87 -13.55 -8.54
C SER A 382 7.33 -14.89 -9.01
N SER A 383 8.12 -15.94 -8.89
CA SER A 383 7.67 -17.31 -9.11
C SER A 383 7.18 -18.00 -7.82
N SER A 384 7.30 -17.35 -6.68
CA SER A 384 6.91 -17.92 -5.39
C SER A 384 6.39 -16.84 -4.46
N TRP A 385 5.23 -17.09 -3.83
CA TRP A 385 4.51 -16.16 -2.99
C TRP A 385 3.96 -16.83 -1.74
N LEU A 386 3.98 -16.10 -0.65
CA LEU A 386 3.16 -16.35 0.53
C LEU A 386 2.13 -15.22 0.64
N VAL A 387 0.90 -15.59 0.84
CA VAL A 387 -0.22 -14.65 0.88
C VAL A 387 -0.96 -14.87 2.19
N PRO A 388 -0.64 -14.10 3.24
CA PRO A 388 -1.40 -14.14 4.48
C PRO A 388 -2.77 -13.46 4.25
N ILE A 389 -3.83 -14.23 4.43
CA ILE A 389 -5.22 -13.80 4.21
C ILE A 389 -5.99 -14.03 5.49
N ASP A 390 -6.78 -13.06 5.92
CA ASP A 390 -7.83 -13.28 6.89
C ASP A 390 -9.21 -13.21 6.24
N THR A 391 -10.18 -13.88 6.83
CA THR A 391 -11.54 -13.93 6.34
C THR A 391 -12.50 -13.45 7.42
N ILE A 392 -13.33 -12.49 7.06
CA ILE A 392 -14.36 -11.94 7.96
C ILE A 392 -15.69 -12.61 7.63
N PRO A 393 -16.51 -12.97 8.62
CA PRO A 393 -17.87 -13.44 8.38
C PRO A 393 -18.66 -12.45 7.51
N ASP A 394 -19.46 -12.99 6.58
CA ASP A 394 -20.29 -12.21 5.65
C ASP A 394 -19.48 -11.34 4.66
N SER A 395 -18.25 -11.75 4.37
CA SER A 395 -17.42 -11.16 3.31
C SER A 395 -16.99 -12.21 2.27
N GLU A 396 -16.72 -11.74 1.07
CA GLU A 396 -16.13 -12.52 -0.01
C GLU A 396 -14.64 -12.20 -0.11
N THR A 397 -13.81 -13.21 -0.22
CA THR A 397 -12.36 -13.04 -0.40
C THR A 397 -11.95 -13.69 -1.72
N THR A 398 -11.15 -12.99 -2.51
CA THR A 398 -10.65 -13.48 -3.80
C THR A 398 -9.13 -13.32 -3.85
N LEU A 399 -8.44 -14.41 -4.20
CA LEU A 399 -7.01 -14.39 -4.54
C LEU A 399 -6.87 -14.10 -6.03
N TRP A 400 -6.15 -13.04 -6.37
CA TRP A 400 -5.90 -12.61 -7.74
C TRP A 400 -4.48 -12.91 -8.16
N ILE A 401 -4.32 -13.52 -9.34
CA ILE A 401 -3.02 -13.84 -9.91
C ILE A 401 -2.94 -13.24 -11.31
N MET A 402 -1.96 -12.35 -11.52
CA MET A 402 -1.73 -11.66 -12.78
C MET A 402 -0.47 -12.19 -13.45
N ASN A 403 -0.62 -12.70 -14.65
CA ASN A 403 0.47 -13.02 -15.55
C ASN A 403 0.64 -11.89 -16.58
N ALA A 404 1.46 -10.90 -16.26
CA ALA A 404 1.76 -9.81 -17.19
C ALA A 404 2.90 -10.17 -18.19
N GLY A 405 3.36 -11.43 -18.18
CA GLY A 405 4.35 -11.97 -19.11
C GLY A 405 3.75 -12.33 -20.48
N THR A 406 4.63 -12.71 -21.43
CA THR A 406 4.24 -13.03 -22.81
C THR A 406 4.00 -14.52 -23.08
N GLU A 407 4.15 -15.35 -22.06
CA GLU A 407 3.93 -16.82 -22.12
C GLU A 407 2.93 -17.23 -21.04
N THR A 408 2.19 -18.29 -21.30
CA THR A 408 1.29 -18.89 -20.29
C THR A 408 2.10 -19.32 -19.07
N ALA A 409 1.62 -19.03 -17.88
CA ALA A 409 2.17 -19.46 -16.61
C ALA A 409 1.37 -20.63 -16.04
N THR A 410 2.09 -21.68 -15.59
CA THR A 410 1.51 -22.80 -14.83
C THR A 410 1.71 -22.50 -13.35
N VAL A 411 0.62 -22.31 -12.64
CA VAL A 411 0.60 -21.91 -11.24
C VAL A 411 0.10 -23.04 -10.38
N ASN A 412 0.89 -23.45 -9.39
CA ASN A 412 0.45 -24.33 -8.31
C ASN A 412 0.10 -23.46 -7.12
N TYR A 413 -1.08 -23.59 -6.58
CA TYR A 413 -1.47 -22.88 -5.37
C TYR A 413 -1.95 -23.88 -4.32
N ALA A 414 -1.64 -23.57 -3.07
CA ALA A 414 -2.02 -24.40 -1.94
C ALA A 414 -2.52 -23.52 -0.80
N GLN A 415 -3.64 -23.94 -0.21
CA GLN A 415 -4.18 -23.29 0.98
C GLN A 415 -3.34 -23.66 2.21
N LEU A 416 -2.96 -22.66 2.98
CA LEU A 416 -2.29 -22.81 4.27
C LEU A 416 -3.32 -22.63 5.38
N GLY A 417 -3.39 -23.55 6.32
CA GLY A 417 -4.36 -23.50 7.41
C GLY A 417 -3.91 -24.28 8.63
N GLU A 418 -4.63 -24.18 9.74
CA GLU A 418 -4.36 -24.92 10.97
C GLU A 418 -4.65 -26.42 10.86
N LEU A 419 -5.31 -26.87 9.80
CA LEU A 419 -5.71 -28.27 9.59
C LEU A 419 -4.82 -28.90 8.52
N GLU A 420 -4.47 -30.19 8.72
CA GLU A 420 -3.60 -31.02 7.86
C GLU A 420 -4.08 -31.21 6.39
N TYR A 421 -5.14 -30.53 5.96
CA TYR A 421 -5.69 -30.66 4.61
C TYR A 421 -5.34 -29.44 3.77
N THR A 422 -4.19 -29.49 3.14
CA THR A 422 -3.79 -28.54 2.11
C THR A 422 -4.56 -28.86 0.83
N LEU A 423 -5.54 -28.06 0.47
CA LEU A 423 -6.13 -28.09 -0.87
C LEU A 423 -5.12 -27.47 -1.83
N SER A 424 -4.52 -28.28 -2.67
CA SER A 424 -3.62 -27.80 -3.73
C SER A 424 -4.25 -28.06 -5.09
N ASP A 425 -4.11 -27.12 -6.00
CA ASP A 425 -4.57 -27.25 -7.38
C ASP A 425 -3.60 -26.57 -8.34
N VAL A 426 -3.78 -26.81 -9.62
CA VAL A 426 -2.94 -26.30 -10.70
C VAL A 426 -3.80 -25.47 -11.65
N LEU A 427 -3.34 -24.28 -11.97
CA LEU A 427 -4.01 -23.33 -12.83
C LEU A 427 -3.09 -22.91 -13.98
N GLU A 428 -3.60 -22.84 -15.20
CA GLU A 428 -2.91 -22.22 -16.31
C GLU A 428 -3.45 -20.78 -16.49
N ILE A 429 -2.56 -19.81 -16.39
CA ILE A 429 -2.88 -18.40 -16.61
C ILE A 429 -2.32 -17.96 -17.95
N PRO A 430 -3.16 -17.60 -18.93
CA PRO A 430 -2.71 -17.15 -20.23
C PRO A 430 -1.74 -15.96 -20.10
N ALA A 431 -0.91 -15.77 -21.12
CA ALA A 431 -0.08 -14.58 -21.23
C ALA A 431 -0.94 -13.31 -21.16
N GLU A 432 -0.44 -12.29 -20.49
CA GLU A 432 -1.06 -10.97 -20.43
C GLU A 432 -2.50 -10.99 -19.89
N SER A 433 -2.79 -11.83 -18.88
CA SER A 433 -4.13 -11.96 -18.28
C SER A 433 -4.11 -12.06 -16.75
N ILE A 434 -5.30 -11.96 -16.15
CA ILE A 434 -5.53 -12.17 -14.73
C ILE A 434 -6.56 -13.27 -14.49
N VAL A 435 -6.46 -13.92 -13.34
CA VAL A 435 -7.47 -14.88 -12.85
C VAL A 435 -7.74 -14.61 -11.38
N GLY A 436 -9.02 -14.61 -11.01
CA GLY A 436 -9.48 -14.56 -9.61
C GLY A 436 -9.89 -15.96 -9.15
N LEU A 437 -9.47 -16.32 -7.96
CA LEU A 437 -9.82 -17.56 -7.27
C LEU A 437 -10.62 -17.18 -6.02
N ALA A 438 -11.90 -17.56 -5.98
CA ALA A 438 -12.68 -17.38 -4.77
C ALA A 438 -12.07 -18.23 -3.64
N VAL A 439 -11.81 -17.58 -2.53
CA VAL A 439 -11.34 -18.23 -1.30
C VAL A 439 -12.56 -18.81 -0.61
N ASP A 440 -12.71 -20.14 -0.64
CA ASP A 440 -13.78 -20.81 0.11
C ASP A 440 -13.39 -20.83 1.60
N ALA A 441 -13.73 -19.75 2.25
CA ALA A 441 -13.41 -19.51 3.64
C ALA A 441 -14.49 -20.08 4.55
N GLY A 442 -14.23 -21.25 5.12
CA GLY A 442 -14.80 -21.50 6.44
C GLY A 442 -14.31 -20.42 7.42
N ILE A 443 -14.98 -20.22 8.53
CA ILE A 443 -14.54 -19.27 9.57
C ILE A 443 -13.11 -19.66 10.02
N GLY A 444 -12.11 -18.86 9.73
CA GLY A 444 -10.72 -19.11 10.13
C GLY A 444 -9.73 -18.36 9.27
N VAL A 445 -8.53 -18.21 9.80
CA VAL A 445 -7.40 -17.60 9.10
C VAL A 445 -6.88 -18.55 8.06
N PHE A 446 -6.63 -18.04 6.89
CA PHE A 446 -6.04 -18.76 5.79
C PHE A 446 -4.82 -18.02 5.25
N GLY A 447 -3.89 -18.78 4.72
CA GLY A 447 -2.85 -18.26 3.85
C GLY A 447 -2.87 -19.05 2.56
N TYR A 448 -2.19 -18.55 1.57
CA TYR A 448 -1.90 -19.27 0.34
C TYR A 448 -0.40 -19.27 0.07
N SER A 449 0.09 -20.42 -0.37
CA SER A 449 1.35 -20.56 -1.07
C SER A 449 1.04 -20.61 -2.56
N VAL A 450 1.75 -19.81 -3.35
CA VAL A 450 1.60 -19.77 -4.80
C VAL A 450 2.96 -19.95 -5.44
N GLU A 451 3.13 -21.02 -6.21
CA GLU A 451 4.32 -21.31 -6.98
C GLU A 451 4.01 -21.31 -8.48
N SER A 452 4.87 -20.71 -9.29
CA SER A 452 4.68 -20.63 -10.73
C SER A 452 5.96 -20.94 -11.51
N ASP A 453 5.81 -21.55 -12.68
CA ASP A 453 6.93 -21.78 -13.62
C ASP A 453 7.38 -20.50 -14.32
N ARG A 454 6.64 -19.40 -14.22
CA ARG A 454 6.91 -18.06 -14.73
C ARG A 454 6.61 -17.02 -13.66
N PRO A 455 7.33 -15.87 -13.65
CA PRO A 455 6.99 -14.81 -12.72
C PRO A 455 5.56 -14.30 -12.92
N VAL A 456 4.80 -14.27 -11.84
CA VAL A 456 3.44 -13.73 -11.76
C VAL A 456 3.38 -12.72 -10.61
N SER A 457 2.35 -11.90 -10.56
CA SER A 457 2.06 -11.00 -9.44
C SER A 457 0.78 -11.47 -8.76
N VAL A 458 0.76 -11.39 -7.43
CA VAL A 458 -0.33 -11.92 -6.61
C VAL A 458 -0.85 -10.83 -5.69
N ALA A 459 -2.17 -10.78 -5.51
CA ALA A 459 -2.85 -9.93 -4.52
C ALA A 459 -4.11 -10.64 -4.04
N TRP A 460 -4.70 -10.17 -2.97
CA TRP A 460 -6.03 -10.58 -2.56
C TRP A 460 -6.92 -9.38 -2.29
N GLU A 461 -8.20 -9.58 -2.43
CA GLU A 461 -9.23 -8.62 -2.05
C GLU A 461 -10.20 -9.28 -1.07
N ILE A 462 -10.75 -8.47 -0.19
CA ILE A 462 -11.89 -8.80 0.63
C ILE A 462 -12.96 -7.75 0.41
N SER A 463 -14.21 -8.17 0.25
CA SER A 463 -15.35 -7.29 0.09
C SER A 463 -16.56 -7.82 0.84
N GLY A 464 -17.31 -6.95 1.50
CA GLY A 464 -18.48 -7.31 2.28
C GLY A 464 -19.26 -6.09 2.76
N GLU A 465 -20.31 -6.33 3.54
CA GLU A 465 -21.15 -5.25 4.07
C GLU A 465 -20.38 -4.23 4.94
N ARG A 466 -19.27 -4.69 5.56
CA ARG A 466 -18.44 -3.85 6.44
C ARG A 466 -17.46 -2.97 5.70
N GLY A 467 -17.09 -3.33 4.46
CA GLY A 467 -16.10 -2.60 3.70
C GLY A 467 -15.32 -3.48 2.74
N VAL A 468 -14.20 -2.97 2.29
CA VAL A 468 -13.33 -3.59 1.29
C VAL A 468 -11.87 -3.36 1.65
N ALA A 469 -11.00 -4.31 1.31
CA ALA A 469 -9.55 -4.11 1.33
C ALA A 469 -8.88 -4.77 0.13
N LEU A 470 -7.75 -4.21 -0.27
CA LEU A 470 -6.84 -4.73 -1.29
C LEU A 470 -5.47 -4.91 -0.65
N VAL A 471 -4.84 -6.06 -0.86
CA VAL A 471 -3.51 -6.34 -0.30
C VAL A 471 -2.66 -7.05 -1.33
N ALA A 472 -1.44 -6.59 -1.52
CA ALA A 472 -0.46 -7.26 -2.37
C ALA A 472 0.03 -8.57 -1.71
N GLY A 473 0.46 -9.55 -2.50
CA GLY A 473 1.12 -10.73 -1.97
C GLY A 473 2.59 -10.47 -1.64
N ILE A 474 3.17 -11.32 -0.82
CA ILE A 474 4.56 -11.20 -0.38
C ILE A 474 5.40 -12.27 -1.11
N PRO A 475 6.43 -11.87 -1.90
CA PRO A 475 7.32 -12.83 -2.51
C PRO A 475 8.01 -13.68 -1.45
N SER A 476 7.90 -15.03 -1.53
CA SER A 476 8.67 -15.91 -0.68
C SER A 476 10.12 -15.93 -1.16
N GLN A 477 11.06 -15.70 -0.24
CA GLN A 477 12.50 -15.64 -0.51
C GLN A 477 13.17 -17.00 -0.35
#